data_803e76248999f889c57df8ffc24c92ff
#
_entry.id   803e76248999f889c57df8ffc24c92ff
#
_cell.length_a   1.000
_cell.length_b   1.000
_cell.length_c   1.000
_cell.angle_alpha   90.00
_cell.angle_beta   90.00
_cell.angle_gamma   90.00
#
_symmetry.space_group_name_H-M   'P 1'
#
loop_
_entity.id
_entity.type
_entity.pdbx_description
1 polymer ?
#
loop_
_entity_poly.entity_id
_entity_poly.type
_entity_poly.pdbx_seq_one_letter_code
_entity_poly.pdbx_strand_id
1 'polypeptide(L)'
;MQNPLLQTIEALAKEKGIEAQTIIAAIEDAVLTASRKYYKTNENLKTRFNPETGQVDLFAIKHIVGDVTNPATEISLKEAQELYGEEAEVDMEIEFPKRTDVLGRIAAQTAKQVIFQKVREAERENIFEEYNQRVGEVINSMVKRFENGDIVVEIGRVEAVLPRKEQSRAESYSPGERIRAVIKGVNRSAKGPQIVLSRTDPALLIKLFEQEVPEIYDGTVMIRGAVREAGDRAKVAVYSRERDVDPVGACVGMKGTRVQAIIRELRGEKIDIVEWSEDAITFVTNALSPAKVQRVSVIDDQDRVMEVVVEDKQLSLAIGKKGQNVRLAAKLTGWRIDIKSEEDKRK
;
A
#
# COMPACT_ATOMS: atom_id res chain seq x y z
N MET A 1 18.54 -25.15 -33.19
CA MET A 1 17.29 -24.38 -33.05
C MET A 1 16.84 -24.44 -31.62
N GLN A 2 16.66 -23.28 -30.97
CA GLN A 2 16.11 -23.23 -29.62
C GLN A 2 14.65 -23.68 -29.64
N ASN A 3 14.25 -24.39 -28.59
CA ASN A 3 12.87 -24.85 -28.44
C ASN A 3 11.90 -23.68 -28.25
N PRO A 4 10.70 -23.69 -28.90
CA PRO A 4 9.73 -22.61 -28.73
C PRO A 4 9.31 -22.34 -27.29
N LEU A 5 9.19 -23.38 -26.45
CA LEU A 5 8.82 -23.22 -25.05
C LEU A 5 9.92 -22.47 -24.28
N LEU A 6 11.19 -22.84 -24.48
CA LEU A 6 12.32 -22.16 -23.85
C LEU A 6 12.40 -20.71 -24.30
N GLN A 7 12.17 -20.42 -25.58
CA GLN A 7 12.11 -19.06 -26.11
C GLN A 7 10.99 -18.25 -25.45
N THR A 8 9.82 -18.84 -25.26
CA THR A 8 8.69 -18.21 -24.58
C THR A 8 9.04 -17.88 -23.12
N ILE A 9 9.66 -18.83 -22.43
CA ILE A 9 10.10 -18.65 -21.02
C ILE A 9 11.11 -17.51 -20.94
N GLU A 10 12.12 -17.49 -21.80
CA GLU A 10 13.17 -16.45 -21.80
C GLU A 10 12.60 -15.08 -22.16
N ALA A 11 11.69 -15.01 -23.13
CA ALA A 11 11.03 -13.76 -23.53
C ALA A 11 10.18 -13.19 -22.38
N LEU A 12 9.41 -14.04 -21.68
CA LEU A 12 8.62 -13.63 -20.52
C LEU A 12 9.50 -13.20 -19.35
N ALA A 13 10.58 -13.94 -19.11
CA ALA A 13 11.53 -13.61 -18.05
C ALA A 13 12.12 -12.21 -18.26
N LYS A 14 12.51 -11.90 -19.48
CA LYS A 14 13.07 -10.60 -19.85
C LYS A 14 12.03 -9.47 -19.76
N GLU A 15 10.84 -9.72 -20.28
CA GLU A 15 9.75 -8.72 -20.31
C GLU A 15 9.21 -8.39 -18.93
N LYS A 16 9.05 -9.39 -18.05
CA LYS A 16 8.45 -9.25 -16.73
C LYS A 16 9.46 -9.16 -15.58
N GLY A 17 10.75 -9.22 -15.87
CA GLY A 17 11.81 -9.13 -14.86
C GLY A 17 11.89 -10.34 -13.94
N ILE A 18 11.49 -11.52 -14.42
CA ILE A 18 11.56 -12.78 -13.68
C ILE A 18 12.76 -13.60 -14.18
N GLU A 19 13.45 -14.29 -13.29
CA GLU A 19 14.51 -15.21 -13.71
C GLU A 19 13.90 -16.41 -14.43
N ALA A 20 14.45 -16.75 -15.62
CA ALA A 20 14.00 -17.90 -16.39
C ALA A 20 14.05 -19.19 -15.58
N GLN A 21 15.09 -19.36 -14.75
CA GLN A 21 15.26 -20.54 -13.90
C GLN A 21 14.12 -20.68 -12.87
N THR A 22 13.57 -19.58 -12.38
CA THR A 22 12.42 -19.59 -11.47
C THR A 22 11.19 -20.17 -12.16
N ILE A 23 10.94 -19.78 -13.41
CA ILE A 23 9.83 -20.31 -14.23
C ILE A 23 10.04 -21.80 -14.49
N ILE A 24 11.25 -22.19 -14.88
CA ILE A 24 11.62 -23.59 -15.15
C ILE A 24 11.43 -24.45 -13.90
N ALA A 25 11.92 -24.00 -12.74
CA ALA A 25 11.76 -24.73 -11.49
C ALA A 25 10.28 -24.92 -11.11
N ALA A 26 9.46 -23.91 -11.32
CA ALA A 26 8.03 -23.98 -11.05
C ALA A 26 7.33 -24.98 -11.99
N ILE A 27 7.73 -25.05 -13.26
CA ILE A 27 7.22 -26.03 -14.23
C ILE A 27 7.63 -27.45 -13.80
N GLU A 28 8.88 -27.63 -13.43
CA GLU A 28 9.39 -28.92 -12.94
C GLU A 28 8.59 -29.41 -11.73
N ASP A 29 8.36 -28.56 -10.74
CA ASP A 29 7.59 -28.87 -9.53
C ASP A 29 6.13 -29.22 -9.83
N ALA A 30 5.50 -28.45 -10.72
CA ALA A 30 4.11 -28.68 -11.09
C ALA A 30 3.94 -30.00 -11.85
N VAL A 31 4.86 -30.33 -12.78
CA VAL A 31 4.86 -31.61 -13.50
C VAL A 31 5.15 -32.76 -12.54
N LEU A 32 6.04 -32.55 -11.56
CA LEU A 32 6.33 -33.56 -10.53
C LEU A 32 5.07 -33.88 -9.71
N THR A 33 4.36 -32.86 -9.28
CA THR A 33 3.09 -33.02 -8.52
C THR A 33 2.05 -33.78 -9.34
N ALA A 34 1.88 -33.40 -10.61
CA ALA A 34 0.96 -34.06 -11.52
C ALA A 34 1.36 -35.53 -11.77
N SER A 35 2.66 -35.79 -11.88
CA SER A 35 3.21 -37.12 -12.10
C SER A 35 2.97 -38.04 -10.91
N ARG A 36 3.20 -37.55 -9.69
CA ARG A 36 2.92 -38.29 -8.45
C ARG A 36 1.44 -38.66 -8.35
N LYS A 37 0.58 -37.74 -8.70
CA LYS A 37 -0.87 -37.96 -8.69
C LYS A 37 -1.31 -38.96 -9.73
N TYR A 38 -0.72 -38.93 -10.91
CA TYR A 38 -1.03 -39.83 -12.01
C TYR A 38 -0.54 -41.27 -11.77
N TYR A 39 0.74 -41.42 -11.38
CA TYR A 39 1.34 -42.76 -11.24
C TYR A 39 0.98 -43.49 -9.95
N LYS A 40 0.59 -42.72 -8.89
CA LYS A 40 0.23 -43.27 -7.56
C LYS A 40 1.27 -44.27 -7.05
N THR A 41 2.55 -44.00 -7.27
CA THR A 41 3.66 -44.89 -6.94
C THR A 41 4.34 -44.46 -5.64
N ASN A 42 5.00 -45.44 -4.99
CA ASN A 42 5.86 -45.18 -3.83
C ASN A 42 7.30 -44.80 -4.26
N GLU A 43 7.56 -44.73 -5.55
CA GLU A 43 8.86 -44.36 -6.08
C GLU A 43 9.18 -42.88 -5.78
N ASN A 44 10.45 -42.59 -5.60
CA ASN A 44 10.93 -41.22 -5.45
C ASN A 44 11.11 -40.61 -6.84
N LEU A 45 10.18 -39.77 -7.26
CA LEU A 45 10.15 -39.16 -8.58
C LEU A 45 10.87 -37.78 -8.59
N LYS A 46 11.54 -37.51 -9.70
CA LYS A 46 12.19 -36.22 -9.97
C LYS A 46 11.90 -35.81 -11.40
N THR A 47 11.73 -34.50 -11.61
CA THR A 47 11.53 -33.91 -12.93
C THR A 47 12.69 -32.99 -13.28
N ARG A 48 13.01 -32.94 -14.56
CA ARG A 48 14.06 -32.06 -15.09
C ARG A 48 13.65 -31.52 -16.45
N PHE A 49 13.65 -30.21 -16.58
CA PHE A 49 13.39 -29.55 -17.85
C PHE A 49 14.59 -29.75 -18.81
N ASN A 50 14.29 -30.24 -20.01
CA ASN A 50 15.29 -30.42 -21.05
C ASN A 50 15.24 -29.22 -22.01
N PRO A 51 16.28 -28.35 -22.01
CA PRO A 51 16.26 -27.15 -22.86
C PRO A 51 16.37 -27.45 -24.36
N GLU A 52 16.87 -28.62 -24.72
CA GLU A 52 17.00 -29.02 -26.12
C GLU A 52 15.64 -29.47 -26.71
N THR A 53 14.87 -30.26 -25.96
CA THR A 53 13.61 -30.80 -26.42
C THR A 53 12.41 -29.96 -26.00
N GLY A 54 12.56 -29.11 -24.97
CA GLY A 54 11.48 -28.35 -24.37
C GLY A 54 10.46 -29.19 -23.58
N GLN A 55 10.86 -30.42 -23.28
CA GLN A 55 10.04 -31.35 -22.51
C GLN A 55 10.58 -31.46 -21.08
N VAL A 56 9.71 -31.90 -20.18
CA VAL A 56 10.11 -32.21 -18.80
C VAL A 56 10.32 -33.71 -18.70
N ASP A 57 11.52 -34.11 -18.41
CA ASP A 57 11.89 -35.52 -18.25
C ASP A 57 11.58 -35.98 -16.83
N LEU A 58 11.04 -37.17 -16.69
CA LEU A 58 10.68 -37.81 -15.42
C LEU A 58 11.65 -38.93 -15.07
N PHE A 59 12.15 -38.92 -13.85
CA PHE A 59 13.07 -39.94 -13.34
C PHE A 59 12.57 -40.52 -12.03
N ALA A 60 12.81 -41.83 -11.84
CA ALA A 60 12.72 -42.45 -10.54
C ALA A 60 14.13 -42.49 -9.93
N ILE A 61 14.27 -41.97 -8.70
CA ILE A 61 15.55 -41.95 -8.01
C ILE A 61 15.62 -43.13 -7.06
N LYS A 62 16.70 -43.89 -7.13
CA LYS A 62 17.01 -44.97 -6.18
C LYS A 62 18.31 -44.73 -5.49
N HIS A 63 18.34 -44.94 -4.20
CA HIS A 63 19.48 -44.80 -3.35
C HIS A 63 20.25 -46.15 -3.30
N ILE A 64 21.55 -46.13 -3.48
CA ILE A 64 22.36 -47.36 -3.43
C ILE A 64 22.61 -47.70 -1.95
N VAL A 65 22.21 -48.90 -1.55
CA VAL A 65 22.33 -49.39 -0.19
C VAL A 65 22.96 -50.77 -0.17
N GLY A 66 23.48 -51.22 0.95
CA GLY A 66 23.99 -52.56 1.14
C GLY A 66 22.86 -53.61 1.11
N ASP A 67 21.86 -53.38 1.95
CA ASP A 67 20.66 -54.23 2.06
C ASP A 67 19.41 -53.45 1.69
N VAL A 68 18.69 -53.89 0.65
CA VAL A 68 17.48 -53.23 0.17
C VAL A 68 16.30 -53.57 1.08
N THR A 69 15.70 -52.52 1.69
CA THR A 69 14.50 -52.63 2.50
C THR A 69 13.27 -52.15 1.75
N ASN A 70 13.42 -51.22 0.82
CA ASN A 70 12.32 -50.72 -0.04
C ASN A 70 12.75 -50.69 -1.50
N PRO A 71 12.34 -51.69 -2.31
CA PRO A 71 12.77 -51.75 -3.71
C PRO A 71 12.34 -50.58 -4.58
N ALA A 72 11.32 -49.84 -4.17
CA ALA A 72 10.83 -48.67 -4.92
C ALA A 72 11.82 -47.48 -4.86
N THR A 73 12.55 -47.32 -3.76
CA THR A 73 13.45 -46.19 -3.53
C THR A 73 14.90 -46.59 -3.36
N GLU A 74 15.21 -47.87 -3.33
CA GLU A 74 16.54 -48.39 -3.06
C GLU A 74 16.98 -49.44 -4.09
N ILE A 75 18.27 -49.51 -4.32
CA ILE A 75 18.94 -50.50 -5.18
C ILE A 75 20.17 -51.02 -4.45
N SER A 76 20.44 -52.32 -4.61
CA SER A 76 21.67 -52.92 -4.02
C SER A 76 22.93 -52.45 -4.75
N LEU A 77 24.05 -52.40 -4.02
CA LEU A 77 25.35 -52.06 -4.60
C LEU A 77 25.70 -52.99 -5.73
N LYS A 78 25.42 -54.29 -5.60
CA LYS A 78 25.70 -55.30 -6.64
C LYS A 78 24.94 -54.98 -7.93
N GLU A 79 23.61 -54.72 -7.86
CA GLU A 79 22.83 -54.36 -9.03
C GLU A 79 23.27 -53.06 -9.65
N ALA A 80 23.63 -52.05 -8.81
CA ALA A 80 24.09 -50.78 -9.27
C ALA A 80 25.42 -50.89 -10.04
N GLN A 81 26.32 -51.73 -9.56
CA GLN A 81 27.61 -51.99 -10.24
C GLN A 81 27.43 -52.76 -11.55
N GLU A 82 26.47 -53.69 -11.61
CA GLU A 82 26.12 -54.40 -12.84
C GLU A 82 25.60 -53.46 -13.93
N LEU A 83 24.85 -52.43 -13.53
CA LEU A 83 24.22 -51.47 -14.46
C LEU A 83 25.19 -50.32 -14.84
N TYR A 84 25.98 -49.83 -13.91
CA TYR A 84 26.76 -48.57 -14.07
C TYR A 84 28.26 -48.72 -13.85
N GLY A 85 28.77 -49.91 -13.54
CA GLY A 85 30.18 -50.18 -13.35
C GLY A 85 30.67 -50.07 -11.92
N GLU A 86 31.97 -50.31 -11.71
CA GLU A 86 32.58 -50.36 -10.38
C GLU A 86 32.67 -49.05 -9.67
N GLU A 87 32.34 -47.94 -10.36
CA GLU A 87 32.37 -46.58 -9.79
C GLU A 87 31.16 -46.34 -8.88
N ALA A 88 30.09 -47.18 -8.96
CA ALA A 88 28.96 -47.05 -8.10
C ALA A 88 29.29 -47.42 -6.65
N GLU A 89 28.94 -46.55 -5.72
CA GLU A 89 29.22 -46.69 -4.29
C GLU A 89 27.95 -46.55 -3.47
N VAL A 90 27.96 -47.13 -2.25
CA VAL A 90 26.89 -46.96 -1.30
C VAL A 90 26.69 -45.45 -0.98
N ASP A 91 25.46 -45.03 -0.78
CA ASP A 91 25.01 -43.67 -0.58
C ASP A 91 24.95 -42.77 -1.82
N MET A 92 25.27 -43.29 -3.00
CA MET A 92 25.02 -42.61 -4.27
C MET A 92 23.56 -42.79 -4.70
N GLU A 93 23.07 -41.87 -5.50
CA GLU A 93 21.72 -41.94 -6.09
C GLU A 93 21.84 -42.24 -7.59
N ILE A 94 20.89 -43.04 -8.10
CA ILE A 94 20.80 -43.37 -9.53
C ILE A 94 19.45 -42.86 -10.05
N GLU A 95 19.46 -42.18 -11.18
CA GLU A 95 18.28 -41.68 -11.87
C GLU A 95 17.88 -42.67 -12.96
N PHE A 96 16.67 -43.20 -12.88
CA PHE A 96 16.10 -44.12 -13.90
C PHE A 96 15.06 -43.35 -14.70
N PRO A 97 15.29 -43.14 -16.03
CA PRO A 97 14.27 -42.46 -16.86
C PRO A 97 12.96 -43.23 -16.90
N LYS A 98 11.86 -42.48 -16.78
CA LYS A 98 10.49 -43.03 -16.93
C LYS A 98 9.87 -42.55 -18.23
N ARG A 99 9.01 -43.35 -18.82
CA ARG A 99 8.30 -42.97 -20.04
C ARG A 99 7.26 -41.89 -19.73
N THR A 100 7.27 -40.85 -20.55
CA THR A 100 6.43 -39.66 -20.37
C THR A 100 5.36 -39.53 -21.48
N ASP A 101 5.11 -40.57 -22.28
CA ASP A 101 4.21 -40.48 -23.45
C ASP A 101 2.81 -39.97 -23.09
N VAL A 102 2.28 -40.42 -21.95
CA VAL A 102 0.97 -40.00 -21.45
C VAL A 102 1.03 -38.64 -20.78
N LEU A 103 2.19 -38.30 -20.22
CA LEU A 103 2.41 -37.03 -19.50
C LEU A 103 2.73 -35.85 -20.43
N GLY A 104 3.03 -36.09 -21.71
CA GLY A 104 3.38 -35.05 -22.66
C GLY A 104 2.33 -33.95 -22.76
N ARG A 105 1.03 -34.35 -22.84
CA ARG A 105 -0.08 -33.42 -22.90
C ARG A 105 -0.31 -32.73 -21.56
N ILE A 106 -0.23 -33.51 -20.47
CA ILE A 106 -0.39 -32.96 -19.09
C ILE A 106 0.71 -31.99 -18.80
N ALA A 107 1.97 -32.31 -19.16
CA ALA A 107 3.12 -31.46 -18.98
C ALA A 107 2.99 -30.12 -19.75
N ALA A 108 2.52 -30.17 -21.01
CA ALA A 108 2.33 -29.00 -21.84
C ALA A 108 1.25 -28.06 -21.24
N GLN A 109 0.12 -28.64 -20.81
CA GLN A 109 -0.94 -27.85 -20.16
C GLN A 109 -0.50 -27.28 -18.82
N THR A 110 0.22 -28.08 -18.02
CA THR A 110 0.76 -27.64 -16.73
C THR A 110 1.77 -26.50 -16.92
N ALA A 111 2.66 -26.62 -17.90
CA ALA A 111 3.62 -25.58 -18.23
C ALA A 111 2.92 -24.26 -18.60
N LYS A 112 1.87 -24.34 -19.42
CA LYS A 112 1.07 -23.19 -19.81
C LYS A 112 0.41 -22.51 -18.61
N GLN A 113 -0.19 -23.30 -17.71
CA GLN A 113 -0.80 -22.77 -16.48
C GLN A 113 0.23 -22.12 -15.57
N VAL A 114 1.40 -22.73 -15.39
CA VAL A 114 2.50 -22.16 -14.59
C VAL A 114 2.97 -20.83 -15.16
N ILE A 115 3.14 -20.76 -16.48
CA ILE A 115 3.53 -19.52 -17.16
C ILE A 115 2.49 -18.43 -16.92
N PHE A 116 1.20 -18.72 -17.10
CA PHE A 116 0.12 -17.77 -16.84
C PHE A 116 0.13 -17.29 -15.39
N GLN A 117 0.31 -18.21 -14.44
CA GLN A 117 0.34 -17.87 -13.03
C GLN A 117 1.54 -16.99 -12.70
N LYS A 118 2.72 -17.30 -13.24
CA LYS A 118 3.93 -16.51 -13.02
C LYS A 118 3.82 -15.11 -13.62
N VAL A 119 3.20 -14.98 -14.78
CA VAL A 119 2.91 -13.68 -15.39
C VAL A 119 1.98 -12.87 -14.50
N ARG A 120 0.91 -13.48 -13.97
CA ARG A 120 0.00 -12.81 -13.04
C ARG A 120 0.70 -12.36 -11.76
N GLU A 121 1.52 -13.23 -11.18
CA GLU A 121 2.30 -12.88 -9.97
C GLU A 121 3.24 -11.71 -10.23
N ALA A 122 3.93 -11.69 -11.38
CA ALA A 122 4.83 -10.62 -11.75
C ALA A 122 4.08 -9.30 -11.98
N GLU A 123 2.93 -9.35 -12.66
CA GLU A 123 2.09 -8.17 -12.86
C GLU A 123 1.58 -7.61 -11.55
N ARG A 124 1.15 -8.49 -10.64
CA ARG A 124 0.70 -8.10 -9.30
C ARG A 124 1.84 -7.46 -8.49
N GLU A 125 3.03 -8.03 -8.55
CA GLU A 125 4.19 -7.47 -7.85
C GLU A 125 4.60 -6.11 -8.42
N ASN A 126 4.56 -5.95 -9.74
CA ASN A 126 4.85 -4.67 -10.39
C ASN A 126 3.83 -3.58 -9.98
N ILE A 127 2.55 -3.93 -9.91
CA ILE A 127 1.50 -3.03 -9.44
C ILE A 127 1.74 -2.65 -7.98
N PHE A 128 2.05 -3.64 -7.14
CA PHE A 128 2.36 -3.40 -5.73
C PHE A 128 3.52 -2.43 -5.56
N GLU A 129 4.64 -2.67 -6.23
CA GLU A 129 5.83 -1.83 -6.17
C GLU A 129 5.56 -0.41 -6.67
N GLU A 130 4.89 -0.29 -7.82
CA GLU A 130 4.56 1.00 -8.40
C GLU A 130 3.74 1.86 -7.45
N TYR A 131 2.62 1.33 -6.95
CA TYR A 131 1.71 2.11 -6.11
C TYR A 131 2.20 2.25 -4.67
N ASN A 132 2.98 1.29 -4.18
CA ASN A 132 3.58 1.41 -2.85
C ASN A 132 4.58 2.57 -2.76
N GLN A 133 5.29 2.85 -3.85
CA GLN A 133 6.17 4.02 -3.96
C GLN A 133 5.40 5.33 -4.06
N ARG A 134 4.13 5.27 -4.47
CA ARG A 134 3.27 6.44 -4.64
C ARG A 134 2.36 6.72 -3.45
N VAL A 135 2.56 6.04 -2.33
CA VAL A 135 1.81 6.30 -1.09
C VAL A 135 1.99 7.77 -0.68
N GLY A 136 0.89 8.44 -0.39
CA GLY A 136 0.86 9.87 -0.09
C GLY A 136 0.59 10.77 -1.29
N GLU A 137 0.62 10.24 -2.51
CA GLU A 137 0.25 11.00 -3.70
C GLU A 137 -1.27 11.08 -3.86
N VAL A 138 -1.74 12.20 -4.41
CA VAL A 138 -3.15 12.37 -4.80
C VAL A 138 -3.31 11.92 -6.23
N ILE A 139 -4.31 11.08 -6.45
CA ILE A 139 -4.64 10.56 -7.77
C ILE A 139 -6.09 10.84 -8.12
N ASN A 140 -6.37 10.89 -9.43
CA ASN A 140 -7.73 10.95 -9.96
C ASN A 140 -8.18 9.54 -10.29
N SER A 141 -9.37 9.20 -9.88
CA SER A 141 -9.99 7.90 -10.11
C SER A 141 -11.44 8.06 -10.55
N MET A 142 -12.03 6.98 -11.03
CA MET A 142 -13.42 6.97 -11.47
C MET A 142 -14.18 5.89 -10.72
N VAL A 143 -15.34 6.22 -10.18
CA VAL A 143 -16.21 5.27 -9.47
C VAL A 143 -16.69 4.21 -10.44
N LYS A 144 -16.42 2.95 -10.11
CA LYS A 144 -16.84 1.80 -10.91
C LYS A 144 -18.08 1.13 -10.33
N ARG A 145 -18.04 0.78 -9.05
CA ARG A 145 -19.14 0.10 -8.36
C ARG A 145 -19.02 0.26 -6.85
N PHE A 146 -20.05 -0.18 -6.15
CA PHE A 146 -20.07 -0.19 -4.68
C PHE A 146 -20.12 -1.65 -4.21
N GLU A 147 -19.32 -1.97 -3.21
CA GLU A 147 -19.28 -3.29 -2.58
C GLU A 147 -19.33 -3.14 -1.07
N ASN A 148 -20.45 -3.53 -0.45
CA ASN A 148 -20.64 -3.49 1.02
C ASN A 148 -20.31 -2.13 1.66
N GLY A 149 -20.62 -1.04 0.94
CA GLY A 149 -20.34 0.32 1.40
C GLY A 149 -18.97 0.85 1.01
N ASP A 150 -18.07 0.00 0.52
CA ASP A 150 -16.79 0.42 -0.04
C ASP A 150 -17.00 0.84 -1.49
N ILE A 151 -16.22 1.81 -1.95
CA ILE A 151 -16.27 2.28 -3.33
C ILE A 151 -15.09 1.68 -4.08
N VAL A 152 -15.37 0.92 -5.14
CA VAL A 152 -14.34 0.42 -6.05
C VAL A 152 -14.17 1.43 -7.18
N VAL A 153 -12.95 1.86 -7.38
CA VAL A 153 -12.61 2.89 -8.38
C VAL A 153 -11.59 2.36 -9.36
N GLU A 154 -11.52 2.99 -10.54
CA GLU A 154 -10.51 2.69 -11.55
C GLU A 154 -9.45 3.78 -11.55
N ILE A 155 -8.18 3.34 -11.53
CA ILE A 155 -7.00 4.19 -11.73
C ILE A 155 -6.32 3.69 -13.00
N GLY A 156 -6.67 4.29 -14.16
CA GLY A 156 -6.18 3.76 -15.42
C GLY A 156 -6.67 2.33 -15.64
N ARG A 157 -5.76 1.36 -15.64
CA ARG A 157 -6.07 -0.07 -15.84
C ARG A 157 -6.22 -0.87 -14.54
N VAL A 158 -6.01 -0.22 -13.40
CA VAL A 158 -5.95 -0.87 -12.10
C VAL A 158 -7.15 -0.45 -11.27
N GLU A 159 -7.70 -1.36 -10.49
CA GLU A 159 -8.75 -1.06 -9.52
C GLU A 159 -8.13 -0.72 -8.17
N ALA A 160 -8.74 0.25 -7.48
CA ALA A 160 -8.43 0.62 -6.11
C ALA A 160 -9.72 0.65 -5.31
N VAL A 161 -9.60 0.71 -4.00
CA VAL A 161 -10.74 0.76 -3.10
C VAL A 161 -10.69 2.01 -2.22
N LEU A 162 -11.83 2.66 -2.07
CA LEU A 162 -12.04 3.71 -1.08
C LEU A 162 -12.95 3.11 0.00
N PRO A 163 -12.36 2.58 1.09
CA PRO A 163 -13.14 1.93 2.14
C PRO A 163 -14.12 2.90 2.82
N ARG A 164 -15.17 2.37 3.39
CA ARG A 164 -16.19 3.17 4.09
C ARG A 164 -15.58 4.12 5.12
N LYS A 165 -14.63 3.64 5.93
CA LYS A 165 -13.96 4.46 6.96
C LYS A 165 -13.08 5.58 6.40
N GLU A 166 -12.72 5.50 5.12
CA GLU A 166 -11.91 6.50 4.44
C GLU A 166 -12.76 7.45 3.58
N GLN A 167 -14.07 7.35 3.67
CA GLN A 167 -15.02 8.22 3.00
C GLN A 167 -15.50 9.31 3.94
N SER A 168 -15.61 10.54 3.42
CA SER A 168 -16.19 11.65 4.17
C SER A 168 -17.72 11.53 4.19
N ARG A 169 -18.32 11.73 5.36
CA ARG A 169 -19.79 11.70 5.52
C ARG A 169 -20.52 12.80 4.74
N ALA A 170 -19.81 13.88 4.43
CA ALA A 170 -20.36 15.01 3.65
C ALA A 170 -20.43 14.70 2.15
N GLU A 171 -19.86 13.58 1.72
CA GLU A 171 -19.71 13.24 0.31
C GLU A 171 -20.52 12.00 -0.04
N SER A 172 -21.19 12.05 -1.20
CA SER A 172 -21.79 10.86 -1.81
C SER A 172 -21.41 10.83 -3.29
N TYR A 173 -21.19 9.63 -3.80
CA TYR A 173 -20.72 9.41 -5.16
C TYR A 173 -21.63 8.45 -5.91
N SER A 174 -21.69 8.64 -7.23
CA SER A 174 -22.41 7.76 -8.15
C SER A 174 -21.43 7.12 -9.13
N PRO A 175 -21.75 5.94 -9.69
CA PRO A 175 -20.91 5.32 -10.72
C PRO A 175 -20.61 6.28 -11.87
N GLY A 176 -19.37 6.31 -12.32
CA GLY A 176 -18.90 7.21 -13.38
C GLY A 176 -18.37 8.56 -12.90
N GLU A 177 -18.60 8.91 -11.62
CA GLU A 177 -18.06 10.16 -11.07
C GLU A 177 -16.56 10.02 -10.80
N ARG A 178 -15.84 11.14 -10.89
CA ARG A 178 -14.42 11.22 -10.57
C ARG A 178 -14.22 11.46 -9.08
N ILE A 179 -13.27 10.75 -8.51
CA ILE A 179 -12.86 10.93 -7.12
C ILE A 179 -11.37 11.24 -7.09
N ARG A 180 -11.02 12.37 -6.47
CA ARG A 180 -9.63 12.71 -6.16
C ARG A 180 -9.34 12.25 -4.75
N ALA A 181 -8.35 11.38 -4.58
CA ALA A 181 -8.04 10.78 -3.28
C ALA A 181 -6.53 10.57 -3.14
N VAL A 182 -6.08 10.45 -1.89
CA VAL A 182 -4.69 10.14 -1.60
C VAL A 182 -4.53 8.62 -1.48
N ILE A 183 -3.41 8.10 -1.96
CA ILE A 183 -3.05 6.70 -1.78
C ILE A 183 -2.60 6.53 -0.33
N LYS A 184 -3.38 5.82 0.47
CA LYS A 184 -3.09 5.58 1.88
C LYS A 184 -2.10 4.44 2.05
N GLY A 185 -2.22 3.40 1.24
CA GLY A 185 -1.34 2.25 1.28
C GLY A 185 -1.73 1.22 0.25
N VAL A 186 -0.90 0.19 0.16
CA VAL A 186 -1.16 -0.96 -0.71
C VAL A 186 -1.03 -2.21 0.14
N ASN A 187 -2.07 -3.03 0.16
CA ASN A 187 -2.10 -4.28 0.91
C ASN A 187 -1.94 -5.46 -0.05
N ARG A 188 -1.24 -6.50 0.40
CA ARG A 188 -1.17 -7.76 -0.33
C ARG A 188 -2.37 -8.61 0.06
N SER A 189 -3.07 -9.17 -0.93
CA SER A 189 -4.18 -10.08 -0.71
C SER A 189 -4.09 -11.26 -1.66
N ALA A 190 -4.86 -12.31 -1.39
CA ALA A 190 -4.92 -13.51 -2.24
C ALA A 190 -5.37 -13.18 -3.68
N LYS A 191 -6.15 -12.12 -3.85
CA LYS A 191 -6.67 -11.66 -5.15
C LYS A 191 -5.72 -10.68 -5.86
N GLY A 192 -4.58 -10.34 -5.25
CA GLY A 192 -3.62 -9.39 -5.75
C GLY A 192 -3.46 -8.18 -4.85
N PRO A 193 -2.65 -7.17 -5.28
CA PRO A 193 -2.45 -5.96 -4.50
C PRO A 193 -3.74 -5.15 -4.41
N GLN A 194 -4.06 -4.70 -3.22
CA GLN A 194 -5.21 -3.84 -2.95
C GLN A 194 -4.73 -2.43 -2.64
N ILE A 195 -4.98 -1.51 -3.55
CA ILE A 195 -4.64 -0.10 -3.38
C ILE A 195 -5.76 0.55 -2.58
N VAL A 196 -5.40 1.10 -1.42
CA VAL A 196 -6.35 1.74 -0.51
C VAL A 196 -6.22 3.24 -0.65
N LEU A 197 -7.34 3.89 -0.96
CA LEU A 197 -7.43 5.34 -1.09
C LEU A 197 -8.10 5.95 0.12
N SER A 198 -7.88 7.26 0.33
CA SER A 198 -8.50 8.00 1.41
C SER A 198 -8.94 9.39 0.97
N ARG A 199 -10.13 9.78 1.42
CA ARG A 199 -10.66 11.15 1.33
C ARG A 199 -10.66 11.84 2.70
N THR A 200 -10.33 11.12 3.77
CA THR A 200 -10.36 11.65 5.15
C THR A 200 -8.98 11.94 5.71
N ASP A 201 -7.94 11.42 5.09
CA ASP A 201 -6.56 11.57 5.56
C ASP A 201 -6.10 13.02 5.46
N PRO A 202 -5.41 13.56 6.48
CA PRO A 202 -4.79 14.90 6.40
C PRO A 202 -3.85 15.06 5.21
N ALA A 203 -3.24 13.99 4.72
CA ALA A 203 -2.36 14.04 3.55
C ALA A 203 -3.09 14.56 2.30
N LEU A 204 -4.38 14.28 2.15
CA LEU A 204 -5.16 14.83 1.04
C LEU A 204 -5.21 16.36 1.13
N LEU A 205 -5.51 16.89 2.30
CA LEU A 205 -5.56 18.32 2.54
C LEU A 205 -4.20 18.99 2.25
N ILE A 206 -3.14 18.41 2.73
CA ILE A 206 -1.77 18.91 2.51
C ILE A 206 -1.46 18.97 1.01
N LYS A 207 -1.77 17.91 0.27
CA LYS A 207 -1.53 17.85 -1.18
C LYS A 207 -2.39 18.85 -1.95
N LEU A 208 -3.63 19.09 -1.52
CA LEU A 208 -4.48 20.10 -2.13
C LEU A 208 -3.89 21.51 -1.96
N PHE A 209 -3.33 21.81 -0.79
CA PHE A 209 -2.64 23.06 -0.56
C PHE A 209 -1.36 23.18 -1.44
N GLU A 210 -0.59 22.13 -1.56
CA GLU A 210 0.59 22.11 -2.43
C GLU A 210 0.23 22.41 -3.90
N GLN A 211 -0.88 21.88 -4.37
CA GLN A 211 -1.36 22.09 -5.74
C GLN A 211 -1.91 23.51 -5.95
N GLU A 212 -2.60 24.06 -4.95
CA GLU A 212 -3.29 25.33 -5.07
C GLU A 212 -2.41 26.53 -4.74
N VAL A 213 -1.39 26.36 -3.89
CA VAL A 213 -0.56 27.44 -3.38
C VAL A 213 0.86 27.31 -3.94
N PRO A 214 1.23 28.15 -4.92
CA PRO A 214 2.57 28.11 -5.52
C PRO A 214 3.71 28.28 -4.52
N GLU A 215 3.52 29.10 -3.49
CA GLU A 215 4.52 29.35 -2.43
C GLU A 215 4.80 28.10 -1.59
N ILE A 216 3.83 27.19 -1.49
CA ILE A 216 4.06 25.88 -0.85
C ILE A 216 4.83 24.96 -1.79
N TYR A 217 4.45 24.95 -3.05
CA TYR A 217 5.11 24.14 -4.06
C TYR A 217 6.60 24.47 -4.18
N ASP A 218 6.95 25.77 -4.17
CA ASP A 218 8.35 26.21 -4.29
C ASP A 218 9.14 26.18 -2.97
N GLY A 219 8.49 25.85 -1.86
CA GLY A 219 9.13 25.73 -0.55
C GLY A 219 9.23 27.00 0.27
N THR A 220 8.75 28.14 -0.23
CA THR A 220 8.75 29.42 0.51
C THR A 220 7.86 29.33 1.74
N VAL A 221 6.67 28.74 1.58
CA VAL A 221 5.73 28.46 2.68
C VAL A 221 5.73 26.95 2.94
N MET A 222 5.78 26.56 4.20
CA MET A 222 5.79 25.17 4.61
C MET A 222 4.58 24.84 5.47
N ILE A 223 4.00 23.66 5.24
CA ILE A 223 2.97 23.12 6.12
C ILE A 223 3.67 22.37 7.25
N ARG A 224 3.40 22.80 8.50
CA ARG A 224 4.00 22.20 9.69
C ARG A 224 3.11 21.16 10.36
N GLY A 225 1.86 21.09 9.97
CA GLY A 225 0.91 20.10 10.47
C GLY A 225 -0.47 20.33 9.89
N ALA A 226 -1.27 19.30 9.92
CA ALA A 226 -2.67 19.36 9.49
C ALA A 226 -3.48 18.34 10.28
N VAL A 227 -4.67 18.73 10.71
CA VAL A 227 -5.62 17.86 11.42
C VAL A 227 -7.00 18.06 10.81
N ARG A 228 -7.78 16.98 10.75
CA ARG A 228 -9.09 16.99 10.11
C ARG A 228 -10.11 16.20 10.90
N GLU A 229 -11.33 16.72 10.94
CA GLU A 229 -12.54 15.93 11.11
C GLU A 229 -13.23 16.00 9.75
N ALA A 230 -13.03 14.99 8.94
CA ALA A 230 -13.39 14.99 7.52
C ALA A 230 -14.88 15.32 7.31
N GLY A 231 -15.13 16.23 6.38
CA GLY A 231 -16.47 16.72 6.08
C GLY A 231 -16.96 17.85 6.97
N ASP A 232 -16.33 18.06 8.12
CA ASP A 232 -16.72 19.12 9.07
C ASP A 232 -15.74 20.28 9.12
N ARG A 233 -14.55 20.03 9.66
CA ARG A 233 -13.57 21.08 9.87
C ARG A 233 -12.15 20.56 9.88
N ALA A 234 -11.20 21.38 9.45
CA ALA A 234 -9.78 21.08 9.45
C ALA A 234 -8.98 22.30 9.89
N LYS A 235 -7.78 22.06 10.41
CA LYS A 235 -6.81 23.11 10.73
C LYS A 235 -5.46 22.75 10.13
N VAL A 236 -4.82 23.73 9.50
CA VAL A 236 -3.52 23.60 8.85
C VAL A 236 -2.57 24.63 9.43
N ALA A 237 -1.43 24.19 9.93
CA ALA A 237 -0.39 25.07 10.43
C ALA A 237 0.63 25.36 9.34
N VAL A 238 0.87 26.61 9.06
CA VAL A 238 1.75 27.07 7.99
C VAL A 238 2.83 28.01 8.54
N TYR A 239 3.98 28.02 7.88
CA TYR A 239 5.14 28.79 8.31
C TYR A 239 5.93 29.28 7.09
N SER A 240 6.54 30.46 7.20
CA SER A 240 7.47 30.97 6.19
C SER A 240 8.79 31.38 6.85
N ARG A 241 9.90 31.02 6.22
CA ARG A 241 11.23 31.48 6.60
C ARG A 241 11.50 32.92 6.14
N GLU A 242 10.77 33.35 5.10
CA GLU A 242 10.90 34.67 4.52
C GLU A 242 10.04 35.67 5.33
N ARG A 243 10.67 36.69 5.90
CA ARG A 243 9.97 37.67 6.73
C ARG A 243 8.92 38.51 6.00
N ASP A 244 9.13 38.71 4.70
CA ASP A 244 8.23 39.48 3.83
C ASP A 244 7.11 38.67 3.23
N VAL A 245 7.04 37.36 3.50
CA VAL A 245 5.97 36.49 3.04
C VAL A 245 5.04 36.15 4.20
N ASP A 246 3.75 36.48 4.05
CA ASP A 246 2.69 36.10 4.98
C ASP A 246 2.23 34.67 4.62
N PRO A 247 2.54 33.66 5.45
CA PRO A 247 2.17 32.28 5.12
C PRO A 247 0.66 32.04 5.11
N VAL A 248 -0.08 32.68 6.01
CA VAL A 248 -1.54 32.53 6.06
C VAL A 248 -2.17 33.23 4.86
N GLY A 249 -1.75 34.45 4.55
CA GLY A 249 -2.26 35.19 3.39
C GLY A 249 -2.00 34.48 2.07
N ALA A 250 -0.83 33.85 1.92
CA ALA A 250 -0.48 33.07 0.74
C ALA A 250 -1.42 31.89 0.53
N CYS A 251 -1.80 31.21 1.61
CA CYS A 251 -2.70 30.05 1.57
C CYS A 251 -4.17 30.43 1.37
N VAL A 252 -4.59 31.55 1.94
CA VAL A 252 -5.96 32.06 1.76
C VAL A 252 -6.16 32.53 0.32
N GLY A 253 -5.17 33.25 -0.23
CA GLY A 253 -5.22 33.83 -1.56
C GLY A 253 -6.05 35.10 -1.62
N MET A 254 -6.03 35.77 -2.77
CA MET A 254 -6.81 37.00 -2.98
C MET A 254 -8.30 36.72 -2.84
N LYS A 255 -8.97 37.44 -1.93
CA LYS A 255 -10.40 37.28 -1.64
C LYS A 255 -10.79 35.84 -1.23
N GLY A 256 -9.82 35.09 -0.68
CA GLY A 256 -10.06 33.72 -0.25
C GLY A 256 -10.14 32.70 -1.38
N THR A 257 -9.71 33.04 -2.58
CA THR A 257 -9.88 32.18 -3.78
C THR A 257 -9.19 30.82 -3.66
N ARG A 258 -7.99 30.80 -3.08
CA ARG A 258 -7.22 29.56 -2.94
C ARG A 258 -7.84 28.61 -1.93
N VAL A 259 -8.15 29.10 -0.73
CA VAL A 259 -8.77 28.29 0.33
C VAL A 259 -10.16 27.85 -0.07
N GLN A 260 -10.93 28.70 -0.78
CA GLN A 260 -12.28 28.34 -1.26
C GLN A 260 -12.23 27.21 -2.29
N ALA A 261 -11.21 27.16 -3.14
CA ALA A 261 -11.04 26.06 -4.08
C ALA A 261 -10.85 24.72 -3.36
N ILE A 262 -10.09 24.73 -2.27
CA ILE A 262 -9.85 23.53 -1.45
C ILE A 262 -11.12 23.15 -0.68
N ILE A 263 -11.82 24.12 -0.07
CA ILE A 263 -13.09 23.88 0.62
C ILE A 263 -14.11 23.25 -0.34
N ARG A 264 -14.16 23.74 -1.58
CA ARG A 264 -15.07 23.22 -2.61
C ARG A 264 -14.71 21.77 -2.98
N GLU A 265 -13.43 21.46 -3.14
CA GLU A 265 -12.99 20.10 -3.42
C GLU A 265 -13.37 19.14 -2.29
N LEU A 266 -13.32 19.59 -1.04
CA LEU A 266 -13.71 18.82 0.15
C LEU A 266 -15.19 18.96 0.50
N ARG A 267 -15.98 19.52 -0.42
CA ARG A 267 -17.43 19.67 -0.35
C ARG A 267 -17.95 20.35 0.91
N GLY A 268 -17.30 21.44 1.27
CA GLY A 268 -17.76 22.30 2.35
C GLY A 268 -17.08 22.10 3.70
N GLU A 269 -16.04 21.32 3.76
CA GLU A 269 -15.22 21.19 4.98
C GLU A 269 -14.61 22.55 5.32
N LYS A 270 -14.87 23.06 6.52
CA LYS A 270 -14.31 24.34 6.96
C LYS A 270 -12.83 24.19 7.22
N ILE A 271 -12.03 25.16 6.76
CA ILE A 271 -10.58 25.09 6.88
C ILE A 271 -10.07 26.33 7.59
N ASP A 272 -9.41 26.15 8.74
CA ASP A 272 -8.70 27.20 9.45
C ASP A 272 -7.22 27.10 9.12
N ILE A 273 -6.67 28.19 8.57
CA ILE A 273 -5.25 28.30 8.28
C ILE A 273 -4.61 29.02 9.45
N VAL A 274 -3.71 28.32 10.13
CA VAL A 274 -3.08 28.74 11.39
C VAL A 274 -1.62 29.01 11.14
N GLU A 275 -1.12 30.18 11.61
CA GLU A 275 0.31 30.45 11.57
C GLU A 275 1.01 29.61 12.63
N TRP A 276 1.95 28.79 12.19
CA TRP A 276 2.78 28.01 13.10
C TRP A 276 3.78 28.92 13.81
N SER A 277 4.01 28.68 15.08
CA SER A 277 5.02 29.40 15.86
C SER A 277 5.81 28.41 16.70
N GLU A 278 7.08 28.65 16.83
CA GLU A 278 7.97 27.92 17.75
C GLU A 278 7.55 28.18 19.22
N ASP A 279 7.01 29.38 19.50
CA ASP A 279 6.44 29.70 20.80
C ASP A 279 5.09 29.01 20.98
N ALA A 280 5.01 28.07 21.93
CA ALA A 280 3.82 27.26 22.16
C ALA A 280 2.58 28.09 22.52
N ILE A 281 2.74 29.18 23.28
CA ILE A 281 1.64 30.09 23.66
C ILE A 281 1.06 30.76 22.40
N THR A 282 1.93 31.26 21.54
CA THR A 282 1.52 31.92 20.29
C THR A 282 0.84 30.90 19.38
N PHE A 283 1.38 29.70 19.26
CA PHE A 283 0.82 28.65 18.40
C PHE A 283 -0.57 28.21 18.87
N VAL A 284 -0.75 27.97 20.17
CA VAL A 284 -2.06 27.61 20.74
C VAL A 284 -3.08 28.74 20.52
N THR A 285 -2.66 30.01 20.75
CA THR A 285 -3.49 31.17 20.48
C THR A 285 -3.99 31.20 19.04
N ASN A 286 -3.08 31.01 18.09
CA ASN A 286 -3.40 31.01 16.66
C ASN A 286 -4.29 29.81 16.28
N ALA A 287 -4.03 28.64 16.88
CA ALA A 287 -4.76 27.41 16.59
C ALA A 287 -6.23 27.46 17.02
N LEU A 288 -6.58 28.32 17.97
CA LEU A 288 -7.97 28.50 18.43
C LEU A 288 -8.78 29.41 17.50
N SER A 289 -8.16 29.96 16.45
CA SER A 289 -8.89 30.70 15.41
C SER A 289 -10.15 29.92 14.97
N PRO A 290 -11.29 30.58 14.72
CA PRO A 290 -11.49 32.03 14.66
C PRO A 290 -11.77 32.73 15.99
N ALA A 291 -11.72 32.00 17.12
CA ALA A 291 -11.95 32.58 18.43
C ALA A 291 -10.81 33.53 18.83
N LYS A 292 -11.16 34.60 19.48
CA LYS A 292 -10.21 35.59 20.05
C LYS A 292 -9.88 35.20 21.49
N VAL A 293 -8.60 35.08 21.78
CA VAL A 293 -8.08 34.68 23.08
C VAL A 293 -7.59 35.92 23.82
N GLN A 294 -7.91 36.02 25.10
CA GLN A 294 -7.40 37.10 25.95
C GLN A 294 -6.06 36.79 26.60
N ARG A 295 -5.96 35.59 27.17
CA ARG A 295 -4.79 35.17 27.91
C ARG A 295 -4.55 33.69 27.81
N VAL A 296 -3.28 33.29 27.70
CA VAL A 296 -2.85 31.90 27.70
C VAL A 296 -1.78 31.70 28.76
N SER A 297 -1.91 30.68 29.59
CA SER A 297 -0.95 30.36 30.65
C SER A 297 -0.58 28.87 30.57
N VAL A 298 0.72 28.60 30.70
CA VAL A 298 1.19 27.22 30.81
C VAL A 298 0.92 26.70 32.22
N ILE A 299 0.11 25.65 32.37
CA ILE A 299 -0.20 25.05 33.66
C ILE A 299 0.82 23.97 33.99
N ASP A 300 1.15 23.12 33.01
CA ASP A 300 2.12 22.04 33.16
C ASP A 300 2.91 21.90 31.86
N ASP A 301 4.20 22.20 31.93
CA ASP A 301 5.09 22.13 30.78
C ASP A 301 5.47 20.69 30.43
N GLN A 302 5.56 19.80 31.43
CA GLN A 302 5.90 18.38 31.20
C GLN A 302 4.74 17.63 30.56
N ASP A 303 3.54 17.77 31.10
CA ASP A 303 2.32 17.12 30.57
C ASP A 303 1.66 17.93 29.47
N ARG A 304 2.23 19.08 29.11
CA ARG A 304 1.74 19.98 28.04
C ARG A 304 0.29 20.38 28.22
N VAL A 305 0.00 21.06 29.34
CA VAL A 305 -1.33 21.59 29.65
C VAL A 305 -1.30 23.12 29.65
N MET A 306 -2.21 23.72 28.90
CA MET A 306 -2.40 25.19 28.88
C MET A 306 -3.81 25.54 29.32
N GLU A 307 -3.92 26.66 30.03
CA GLU A 307 -5.20 27.29 30.34
C GLU A 307 -5.36 28.51 29.44
N VAL A 308 -6.52 28.60 28.77
CA VAL A 308 -6.85 29.69 27.87
C VAL A 308 -8.06 30.42 28.42
N VAL A 309 -7.95 31.73 28.55
CA VAL A 309 -9.04 32.60 29.01
C VAL A 309 -9.58 33.40 27.83
N VAL A 310 -10.87 33.38 27.64
CA VAL A 310 -11.58 34.10 26.58
C VAL A 310 -12.70 34.94 27.17
N GLU A 311 -13.15 35.96 26.43
CA GLU A 311 -14.37 36.68 26.79
C GLU A 311 -15.58 35.71 26.74
N ASP A 312 -16.58 35.97 27.58
CA ASP A 312 -17.79 35.11 27.65
C ASP A 312 -18.45 34.93 26.29
N LYS A 313 -18.45 35.98 25.46
CA LYS A 313 -18.97 35.94 24.08
C LYS A 313 -18.22 35.00 23.16
N GLN A 314 -16.93 34.75 23.45
CA GLN A 314 -16.04 33.94 22.62
C GLN A 314 -15.99 32.47 23.06
N LEU A 315 -16.53 32.18 24.23
CA LEU A 315 -16.42 30.83 24.83
C LEU A 315 -16.97 29.72 23.91
N SER A 316 -18.18 29.92 23.41
CA SER A 316 -18.80 28.95 22.49
C SER A 316 -18.00 28.75 21.21
N LEU A 317 -17.44 29.83 20.68
CA LEU A 317 -16.65 29.80 19.46
C LEU A 317 -15.29 29.10 19.68
N ALA A 318 -14.66 29.38 20.83
CA ALA A 318 -13.37 28.77 21.19
C ALA A 318 -13.47 27.27 21.39
N ILE A 319 -14.53 26.81 22.06
CA ILE A 319 -14.79 25.38 22.27
C ILE A 319 -15.24 24.74 20.96
N GLY A 320 -16.14 25.41 20.26
CA GLY A 320 -16.74 24.93 19.02
C GLY A 320 -17.88 23.94 19.28
N LYS A 321 -18.63 23.62 18.24
CA LYS A 321 -19.73 22.65 18.27
C LYS A 321 -19.17 21.29 18.69
N LYS A 322 -19.71 20.71 19.78
CA LYS A 322 -19.27 19.42 20.35
C LYS A 322 -17.77 19.40 20.69
N GLY A 323 -17.19 20.55 21.02
CA GLY A 323 -15.77 20.66 21.35
C GLY A 323 -14.81 20.55 20.17
N GLN A 324 -15.30 20.68 18.96
CA GLN A 324 -14.54 20.47 17.74
C GLN A 324 -13.37 21.44 17.59
N ASN A 325 -13.56 22.72 17.85
CA ASN A 325 -12.51 23.72 17.68
C ASN A 325 -11.33 23.50 18.63
N VAL A 326 -11.62 23.29 19.92
CA VAL A 326 -10.58 23.05 20.91
C VAL A 326 -9.89 21.68 20.70
N ARG A 327 -10.68 20.69 20.29
CA ARG A 327 -10.14 19.35 20.00
C ARG A 327 -9.15 19.37 18.84
N LEU A 328 -9.49 20.04 17.74
CA LEU A 328 -8.60 20.19 16.59
C LEU A 328 -7.37 21.03 16.95
N ALA A 329 -7.53 22.11 17.70
CA ALA A 329 -6.42 22.96 18.15
C ALA A 329 -5.46 22.15 19.05
N ALA A 330 -5.98 21.36 19.98
CA ALA A 330 -5.17 20.51 20.84
C ALA A 330 -4.38 19.46 20.03
N LYS A 331 -5.02 18.85 19.07
CA LYS A 331 -4.39 17.86 18.18
C LYS A 331 -3.30 18.48 17.32
N LEU A 332 -3.56 19.65 16.76
CA LEU A 332 -2.61 20.35 15.89
C LEU A 332 -1.36 20.80 16.65
N THR A 333 -1.54 21.34 17.85
CA THR A 333 -0.45 21.91 18.66
C THR A 333 0.27 20.88 19.53
N GLY A 334 -0.38 19.76 19.82
CA GLY A 334 0.12 18.74 20.75
C GLY A 334 -0.01 19.15 22.22
N TRP A 335 -0.83 20.15 22.52
CA TRP A 335 -1.09 20.62 23.87
C TRP A 335 -2.52 20.34 24.29
N ARG A 336 -2.71 19.97 25.55
CA ARG A 336 -4.03 19.89 26.19
C ARG A 336 -4.45 21.34 26.51
N ILE A 337 -5.64 21.73 26.08
CA ILE A 337 -6.13 23.10 26.19
C ILE A 337 -7.40 23.11 27.04
N ASP A 338 -7.33 23.81 28.20
CA ASP A 338 -8.47 24.08 29.07
C ASP A 338 -8.94 25.50 28.81
N ILE A 339 -10.17 25.64 28.29
CA ILE A 339 -10.75 26.94 27.96
C ILE A 339 -11.69 27.37 29.09
N LYS A 340 -11.47 28.61 29.56
CA LYS A 340 -12.29 29.23 30.60
C LYS A 340 -12.75 30.61 30.14
N SER A 341 -13.95 31.01 30.55
CA SER A 341 -14.41 32.36 30.38
C SER A 341 -13.78 33.27 31.47
N GLU A 342 -13.81 34.56 31.25
CA GLU A 342 -13.38 35.54 32.26
C GLU A 342 -14.22 35.41 33.54
N GLU A 343 -15.50 35.18 33.41
CA GLU A 343 -16.43 35.00 34.54
C GLU A 343 -16.07 33.79 35.39
N ASP A 344 -15.73 32.67 34.75
CA ASP A 344 -15.28 31.46 35.46
C ASP A 344 -13.97 31.65 36.21
N LYS A 345 -13.09 32.53 35.70
CA LYS A 345 -11.80 32.83 36.32
C LYS A 345 -11.95 33.74 37.56
N ARG A 346 -13.01 34.53 37.62
CA ARG A 346 -13.29 35.43 38.77
C ARG A 346 -13.93 34.70 39.95
N LYS A 347 -14.50 33.50 39.75
CA LYS A 347 -15.02 32.63 40.79
C LYS A 347 -13.92 31.74 41.33
#